data_59c911df8681534a1d828d6f5637a2e2
#
_entry.id   59c911df8681534a1d828d6f5637a2e2
#
_cell.length_a   1.000
_cell.length_b   1.000
_cell.length_c   1.000
_cell.angle_alpha   90.00
_cell.angle_beta   90.00
_cell.angle_gamma   90.00
#
_symmetry.space_group_name_H-M   'P 1'
#
loop_
_entity.id
_entity.type
_entity.pdbx_description
1 polymer ?
#
loop_
_entity_poly.entity_id
_entity_poly.type
_entity_poly.pdbx_seq_one_letter_code
_entity_poly.pdbx_strand_id
1 'polypeptide(L)'
;MYYDIIESPIGSILLAGDENGLKHLNFLKGKKRIEIPADWIENKEFFREAARQLKAYFSGKVESFDLKLAPKGTDFQKSVWKALCEIPYGETRTYKEIAVSIGKPGAYRAVGLANNRNPVAIIIPCHRVIGSDGKLTGYASGLDIKEFLLKLEENNLR
;
A
#
# COMPACT_ATOMS: atom_id res chain seq x y z
N MET A 1 -18.80 -1.32 7.82
CA MET A 1 -17.90 -1.47 6.67
C MET A 1 -18.07 -2.84 6.01
N TYR A 2 -17.79 -2.89 4.73
CA TYR A 2 -17.71 -4.14 3.97
C TYR A 2 -16.28 -4.64 3.93
N TYR A 3 -16.09 -5.94 3.74
CA TYR A 3 -14.78 -6.51 3.53
C TYR A 3 -14.83 -7.71 2.57
N ASP A 4 -13.68 -8.05 2.03
CA ASP A 4 -13.47 -9.30 1.29
C ASP A 4 -12.05 -9.78 1.50
N ILE A 5 -11.84 -11.08 1.39
CA ILE A 5 -10.50 -11.68 1.43
C ILE A 5 -10.25 -12.28 0.06
N ILE A 6 -9.18 -11.86 -0.59
CA ILE A 6 -8.78 -12.37 -1.90
C ILE A 6 -7.41 -13.04 -1.81
N GLU A 7 -7.16 -13.95 -2.73
CA GLU A 7 -5.86 -14.64 -2.82
C GLU A 7 -4.93 -13.88 -3.77
N SER A 8 -3.64 -13.94 -3.46
CA SER A 8 -2.59 -13.34 -4.29
C SER A 8 -1.36 -14.25 -4.31
N PRO A 9 -0.37 -13.98 -5.18
CA PRO A 9 0.88 -14.74 -5.18
C PRO A 9 1.64 -14.72 -3.84
N ILE A 10 1.34 -13.76 -2.99
CA ILE A 10 1.99 -13.60 -1.69
C ILE A 10 1.03 -13.83 -0.52
N GLY A 11 -0.04 -14.55 -0.76
CA GLY A 11 -1.00 -14.95 0.26
C GLY A 11 -2.29 -14.17 0.22
N SER A 12 -3.07 -14.34 1.27
CA SER A 12 -4.39 -13.71 1.39
C SER A 12 -4.27 -12.22 1.68
N ILE A 13 -5.16 -11.45 1.05
CA ILE A 13 -5.25 -10.00 1.20
C ILE A 13 -6.63 -9.66 1.72
N LEU A 14 -6.71 -8.83 2.76
CA LEU A 14 -7.94 -8.26 3.26
C LEU A 14 -8.19 -6.92 2.57
N LEU A 15 -9.37 -6.77 1.98
CA LEU A 15 -9.89 -5.51 1.45
C LEU A 15 -11.05 -5.06 2.34
N ALA A 16 -11.09 -3.80 2.72
CA ALA A 16 -12.21 -3.25 3.49
C ALA A 16 -12.46 -1.80 3.14
N GLY A 17 -13.71 -1.39 3.19
CA GLY A 17 -14.12 -0.04 2.88
C GLY A 17 -15.63 0.13 2.90
N ASP A 18 -16.07 1.28 2.44
CA ASP A 18 -17.48 1.64 2.32
C ASP A 18 -17.69 2.53 1.09
N GLU A 19 -18.83 3.19 1.02
CA GLU A 19 -19.19 4.04 -0.11
C GLU A 19 -18.23 5.23 -0.29
N ASN A 20 -17.49 5.59 0.75
CA ASN A 20 -16.50 6.66 0.68
C ASN A 20 -15.19 6.22 0.02
N GLY A 21 -14.96 4.93 -0.09
CA GLY A 21 -13.81 4.37 -0.75
C GLY A 21 -13.15 3.25 0.03
N LEU A 22 -12.05 2.75 -0.54
CA LEU A 22 -11.25 1.68 0.07
C LEU A 22 -10.46 2.26 1.25
N LYS A 23 -10.57 1.61 2.41
CA LYS A 23 -9.92 2.05 3.65
C LYS A 23 -8.81 1.12 4.12
N HIS A 24 -8.84 -0.14 3.70
CA HIS A 24 -7.84 -1.13 4.09
C HIS A 24 -7.49 -2.05 2.93
N LEU A 25 -6.20 -2.26 2.74
CA LEU A 25 -5.64 -3.37 1.98
C LEU A 25 -4.47 -3.88 2.80
N ASN A 26 -4.61 -5.07 3.38
CA ASN A 26 -3.61 -5.62 4.29
C ASN A 26 -3.28 -7.07 3.95
N PHE A 27 -2.01 -7.42 4.07
CA PHE A 27 -1.57 -8.80 3.90
C PHE A 27 -1.82 -9.57 5.19
N LEU A 28 -2.55 -10.69 5.09
CA LEU A 28 -2.90 -11.49 6.27
C LEU A 28 -1.75 -12.37 6.75
N LYS A 29 -0.75 -12.62 5.92
CA LYS A 29 0.45 -13.40 6.27
C LYS A 29 1.64 -12.55 6.73
N GLY A 30 1.48 -11.22 6.81
CA GLY A 30 2.54 -10.34 7.25
C GLY A 30 2.80 -10.42 8.75
N LYS A 31 3.82 -9.68 9.21
CA LYS A 31 4.17 -9.61 10.64
C LYS A 31 3.06 -8.98 11.48
N LYS A 32 2.26 -8.12 10.88
CA LYS A 32 1.15 -7.45 11.52
C LYS A 32 -0.13 -8.23 11.24
N ARG A 33 -0.70 -8.84 12.27
CA ARG A 33 -2.00 -9.49 12.16
C ARG A 33 -3.11 -8.47 12.29
N ILE A 34 -4.16 -8.66 11.49
CA ILE A 34 -5.35 -7.82 11.54
C ILE A 34 -6.53 -8.72 11.84
N GLU A 35 -7.26 -8.36 12.90
CA GLU A 35 -8.53 -9.01 13.22
C GLU A 35 -9.66 -8.28 12.50
N ILE A 36 -10.58 -9.06 11.92
CA ILE A 36 -11.74 -8.49 11.25
C ILE A 36 -12.81 -8.20 12.31
N PRO A 37 -13.21 -6.93 12.49
CA PRO A 37 -14.27 -6.60 13.44
C PRO A 37 -15.57 -7.35 13.14
N ALA A 38 -16.25 -7.77 14.21
CA ALA A 38 -17.46 -8.59 14.06
C ALA A 38 -18.61 -7.88 13.35
N ASP A 39 -18.62 -6.54 13.35
CA ASP A 39 -19.65 -5.75 12.69
C ASP A 39 -19.40 -5.48 11.21
N TRP A 40 -18.24 -5.92 10.66
CA TRP A 40 -17.98 -5.81 9.24
C TRP A 40 -18.73 -6.89 8.48
N ILE A 41 -19.19 -6.56 7.28
CA ILE A 41 -20.00 -7.46 6.44
C ILE A 41 -19.20 -7.88 5.22
N GLU A 42 -19.05 -9.18 5.02
CA GLU A 42 -18.41 -9.71 3.82
C GLU A 42 -19.23 -9.37 2.59
N ASN A 43 -18.58 -8.79 1.56
CA ASN A 43 -19.27 -8.39 0.34
C ASN A 43 -18.30 -8.46 -0.86
N LYS A 44 -18.26 -9.62 -1.50
CA LYS A 44 -17.39 -9.86 -2.67
C LYS A 44 -17.73 -8.95 -3.84
N GLU A 45 -19.00 -8.70 -4.06
CA GLU A 45 -19.44 -7.88 -5.20
C GLU A 45 -18.95 -6.42 -5.06
N PHE A 46 -18.97 -5.90 -3.86
CA PHE A 46 -18.49 -4.53 -3.58
C PHE A 46 -17.02 -4.35 -3.98
N PHE A 47 -16.20 -5.39 -3.82
CA PHE A 47 -14.76 -5.34 -4.09
C PHE A 47 -14.36 -5.98 -5.43
N ARG A 48 -15.32 -6.30 -6.30
CA ARG A 48 -15.03 -6.96 -7.58
C ARG A 48 -14.02 -6.18 -8.41
N GLU A 49 -14.19 -4.88 -8.55
CA GLU A 49 -13.29 -4.04 -9.35
C GLU A 49 -11.90 -3.94 -8.73
N ALA A 50 -11.83 -3.77 -7.41
CA ALA A 50 -10.55 -3.74 -6.70
C ALA A 50 -9.81 -5.08 -6.87
N ALA A 51 -10.50 -6.20 -6.73
CA ALA A 51 -9.92 -7.52 -6.91
C ALA A 51 -9.41 -7.72 -8.35
N ARG A 52 -10.18 -7.25 -9.33
CA ARG A 52 -9.80 -7.33 -10.75
C ARG A 52 -8.52 -6.56 -11.03
N GLN A 53 -8.43 -5.33 -10.52
CA GLN A 53 -7.25 -4.48 -10.72
C GLN A 53 -6.02 -5.06 -10.00
N LEU A 54 -6.18 -5.58 -8.79
CA LEU A 54 -5.09 -6.23 -8.06
C LEU A 54 -4.58 -7.46 -8.81
N LYS A 55 -5.47 -8.28 -9.34
CA LYS A 55 -5.08 -9.44 -10.14
C LYS A 55 -4.29 -9.02 -11.37
N ALA A 56 -4.72 -7.96 -12.04
CA ALA A 56 -4.01 -7.42 -13.21
C ALA A 56 -2.63 -6.87 -12.81
N TYR A 57 -2.54 -6.22 -11.65
CA TYR A 57 -1.26 -5.72 -11.12
C TYR A 57 -0.29 -6.87 -10.88
N PHE A 58 -0.71 -7.93 -10.20
CA PHE A 58 0.15 -9.09 -9.93
C PHE A 58 0.53 -9.85 -11.20
N SER A 59 -0.27 -9.73 -12.25
CA SER A 59 0.05 -10.33 -13.56
C SER A 59 0.92 -9.42 -14.45
N GLY A 60 1.33 -8.25 -13.94
CA GLY A 60 2.14 -7.31 -14.68
C GLY A 60 1.40 -6.57 -15.80
N LYS A 61 0.07 -6.59 -15.79
CA LYS A 61 -0.75 -6.01 -16.87
C LYS A 61 -1.12 -4.55 -16.65
N VAL A 62 -1.09 -4.07 -15.41
CA VAL A 62 -1.38 -2.68 -15.08
C VAL A 62 -0.31 -2.12 -14.15
N GLU A 63 -0.03 -0.83 -14.26
CA GLU A 63 0.96 -0.12 -13.45
C GLU A 63 0.33 0.84 -12.46
N SER A 64 -0.94 1.12 -12.59
CA SER A 64 -1.67 2.05 -11.72
C SER A 64 -3.06 1.52 -11.42
N PHE A 65 -3.69 2.11 -10.41
CA PHE A 65 -5.02 1.75 -9.96
C PHE A 65 -5.97 2.90 -10.15
N ASP A 66 -7.20 2.59 -10.55
CA ASP A 66 -8.31 3.53 -10.63
C ASP A 66 -9.37 3.12 -9.61
N LEU A 67 -9.11 3.45 -8.35
CA LEU A 67 -9.96 3.10 -7.22
C LEU A 67 -10.10 4.31 -6.30
N LYS A 68 -11.30 4.49 -5.78
CA LYS A 68 -11.57 5.52 -4.79
C LYS A 68 -10.99 5.08 -3.45
N LEU A 69 -10.16 5.93 -2.84
CA LEU A 69 -9.51 5.66 -1.58
C LEU A 69 -10.05 6.58 -0.49
N ALA A 70 -10.20 6.05 0.71
CA ALA A 70 -10.66 6.83 1.87
C ALA A 70 -9.91 6.42 3.14
N PRO A 71 -8.56 6.43 3.12
CA PRO A 71 -7.77 6.03 4.29
C PRO A 71 -7.97 7.02 5.44
N LYS A 72 -8.06 6.49 6.66
CA LYS A 72 -8.12 7.32 7.86
C LYS A 72 -6.71 7.56 8.40
N GLY A 73 -6.44 8.80 8.79
CA GLY A 73 -5.17 9.18 9.37
C GLY A 73 -5.11 10.65 9.70
N THR A 74 -4.01 11.07 10.28
CA THR A 74 -3.74 12.48 10.57
C THR A 74 -3.46 13.24 9.27
N ASP A 75 -3.49 14.56 9.31
CA ASP A 75 -3.16 15.39 8.14
C ASP A 75 -1.73 15.10 7.66
N PHE A 76 -0.80 14.92 8.60
CA PHE A 76 0.59 14.57 8.25
C PHE A 76 0.65 13.22 7.54
N GLN A 77 0.01 12.18 8.09
CA GLN A 77 -0.02 10.86 7.48
C GLN A 77 -0.62 10.92 6.07
N LYS A 78 -1.74 11.62 5.90
CA LYS A 78 -2.39 11.77 4.60
C LYS A 78 -1.48 12.48 3.60
N SER A 79 -0.72 13.49 4.03
CA SER A 79 0.24 14.18 3.14
C SER A 79 1.36 13.23 2.69
N VAL A 80 1.85 12.38 3.58
CA VAL A 80 2.84 11.35 3.24
C VAL A 80 2.25 10.36 2.24
N TRP A 81 1.07 9.81 2.53
CA TRP A 81 0.44 8.82 1.64
C TRP A 81 0.14 9.39 0.25
N LYS A 82 -0.26 10.65 0.17
CA LYS A 82 -0.43 11.33 -1.11
C LYS A 82 0.89 11.41 -1.89
N ALA A 83 1.97 11.76 -1.21
CA ALA A 83 3.30 11.80 -1.84
C ALA A 83 3.73 10.40 -2.32
N LEU A 84 3.41 9.34 -1.57
CA LEU A 84 3.71 7.97 -2.00
C LEU A 84 3.00 7.65 -3.31
N CYS A 85 1.75 8.07 -3.47
CA CYS A 85 0.98 7.82 -4.70
C CYS A 85 1.60 8.50 -5.93
N GLU A 86 2.48 9.46 -5.75
CA GLU A 86 3.17 10.15 -6.84
C GLU A 86 4.45 9.44 -7.28
N ILE A 87 4.89 8.40 -6.56
CA ILE A 87 6.05 7.60 -6.96
C ILE A 87 5.64 6.71 -8.13
N PRO A 88 6.27 6.86 -9.31
CA PRO A 88 5.92 6.05 -10.47
C PRO A 88 6.19 4.55 -10.26
N TYR A 89 5.43 3.75 -10.97
CA TYR A 89 5.62 2.30 -11.02
C TYR A 89 7.07 1.97 -11.42
N GLY A 90 7.69 1.06 -10.71
CA GLY A 90 9.06 0.64 -10.98
C GLY A 90 10.13 1.58 -10.46
N GLU A 91 9.76 2.67 -9.77
CA GLU A 91 10.71 3.61 -9.20
C GLU A 91 10.66 3.54 -7.68
N THR A 92 11.71 4.07 -7.06
CA THR A 92 11.80 4.17 -5.60
C THR A 92 12.17 5.59 -5.19
N ARG A 93 11.85 5.92 -3.95
CA ARG A 93 12.27 7.18 -3.31
C ARG A 93 12.77 6.86 -1.92
N THR A 94 13.67 7.67 -1.41
CA THR A 94 14.11 7.54 -0.03
C THR A 94 13.14 8.27 0.91
N TYR A 95 13.20 7.94 2.20
CA TYR A 95 12.40 8.64 3.21
C TYR A 95 12.69 10.14 3.21
N LYS A 96 13.96 10.51 2.99
CA LYS A 96 14.38 11.93 2.92
C LYS A 96 13.78 12.63 1.71
N GLU A 97 13.74 11.96 0.56
CA GLU A 97 13.12 12.52 -0.65
C GLU A 97 11.63 12.78 -0.46
N ILE A 98 10.93 11.85 0.21
CA ILE A 98 9.52 12.06 0.53
C ILE A 98 9.35 13.24 1.49
N ALA A 99 10.21 13.34 2.52
CA ALA A 99 10.16 14.47 3.46
C ALA A 99 10.34 15.80 2.75
N VAL A 100 11.28 15.89 1.82
CA VAL A 100 11.47 17.09 0.99
C VAL A 100 10.21 17.38 0.15
N SER A 101 9.62 16.37 -0.46
CA SER A 101 8.47 16.54 -1.34
C SER A 101 7.23 17.10 -0.62
N ILE A 102 7.09 16.81 0.67
CA ILE A 102 5.97 17.35 1.48
C ILE A 102 6.33 18.66 2.19
N GLY A 103 7.50 19.25 1.88
CA GLY A 103 7.94 20.52 2.46
C GLY A 103 8.47 20.43 3.88
N LYS A 104 8.85 19.24 4.34
CA LYS A 104 9.33 19.00 5.71
C LYS A 104 10.62 18.16 5.69
N PRO A 105 11.74 18.69 5.16
CA PRO A 105 12.95 17.89 4.91
C PRO A 105 13.55 17.23 6.14
N GLY A 106 13.33 17.78 7.33
CA GLY A 106 13.81 17.18 8.58
C GLY A 106 12.91 16.08 9.12
N ALA A 107 11.72 15.87 8.56
CA ALA A 107 10.71 14.96 9.08
C ALA A 107 10.85 13.52 8.57
N TYR A 108 12.03 13.11 8.10
CA TYR A 108 12.19 11.79 7.44
C TYR A 108 11.88 10.60 8.35
N ARG A 109 12.09 10.73 9.67
CA ARG A 109 11.73 9.66 10.63
C ARG A 109 10.22 9.56 10.80
N ALA A 110 9.54 10.70 10.87
CA ALA A 110 8.08 10.73 10.93
C ALA A 110 7.45 10.22 9.63
N VAL A 111 8.09 10.51 8.49
CA VAL A 111 7.71 9.95 7.19
C VAL A 111 7.82 8.42 7.23
N GLY A 112 8.92 7.87 7.75
CA GLY A 112 9.07 6.41 7.88
C GLY A 112 7.98 5.79 8.72
N LEU A 113 7.60 6.43 9.83
CA LEU A 113 6.54 5.95 10.68
C LEU A 113 5.18 5.99 9.96
N ALA A 114 4.87 7.08 9.28
CA ALA A 114 3.64 7.21 8.49
C ALA A 114 3.60 6.20 7.35
N ASN A 115 4.73 5.95 6.71
CA ASN A 115 4.87 4.93 5.66
C ASN A 115 4.48 3.54 6.20
N ASN A 116 4.97 3.19 7.39
CA ASN A 116 4.67 1.90 8.01
C ASN A 116 3.22 1.78 8.49
N ARG A 117 2.52 2.88 8.65
CA ARG A 117 1.12 2.91 9.08
C ARG A 117 0.13 3.07 7.94
N ASN A 118 0.60 2.99 6.71
CA ASN A 118 -0.24 3.03 5.53
C ASN A 118 -1.31 1.91 5.61
N PRO A 119 -2.60 2.26 5.59
CA PRO A 119 -3.66 1.25 5.71
C PRO A 119 -4.01 0.58 4.39
N VAL A 120 -3.55 1.11 3.24
CA VAL A 120 -3.92 0.61 1.91
C VAL A 120 -2.64 0.26 1.15
N ALA A 121 -2.01 -0.85 1.52
CA ALA A 121 -0.77 -1.30 0.89
C ALA A 121 -0.97 -1.52 -0.62
N ILE A 122 0.09 -1.50 -1.38
CA ILE A 122 0.14 -1.66 -2.84
C ILE A 122 -0.42 -0.43 -3.58
N ILE A 123 -1.67 -0.07 -3.35
CA ILE A 123 -2.36 1.03 -4.04
C ILE A 123 -1.76 2.37 -3.59
N ILE A 124 -1.55 2.52 -2.27
CA ILE A 124 -0.67 3.57 -1.75
C ILE A 124 0.69 2.90 -1.60
N PRO A 125 1.64 3.17 -2.52
CA PRO A 125 2.79 2.28 -2.71
C PRO A 125 3.91 2.49 -1.70
N CYS A 126 3.65 2.21 -0.42
CA CYS A 126 4.65 2.32 0.63
C CYS A 126 5.87 1.40 0.41
N HIS A 127 5.73 0.35 -0.41
CA HIS A 127 6.84 -0.52 -0.78
C HIS A 127 7.89 0.18 -1.64
N ARG A 128 7.57 1.32 -2.26
CA ARG A 128 8.49 2.09 -3.11
C ARG A 128 9.38 3.06 -2.34
N VAL A 129 9.31 3.04 -1.00
CA VAL A 129 10.19 3.88 -0.16
C VAL A 129 11.27 3.01 0.46
N ILE A 130 12.52 3.44 0.29
CA ILE A 130 13.71 2.69 0.73
C ILE A 130 14.62 3.60 1.57
N GLY A 131 15.58 2.98 2.26
CA GLY A 131 16.59 3.72 2.99
C GLY A 131 17.52 4.52 2.06
N SER A 132 18.16 5.55 2.60
CA SER A 132 19.08 6.41 1.83
C SER A 132 20.31 5.68 1.30
N ASP A 133 20.65 4.52 1.88
CA ASP A 133 21.71 3.64 1.40
C ASP A 133 21.24 2.63 0.36
N GLY A 134 19.99 2.72 -0.09
CA GLY A 134 19.38 1.80 -1.05
C GLY A 134 18.91 0.50 -0.44
N LYS A 135 19.02 0.30 0.87
CA LYS A 135 18.59 -0.92 1.53
C LYS A 135 17.10 -0.94 1.78
N LEU A 136 16.53 -2.14 1.71
CA LEU A 136 15.13 -2.34 2.08
C LEU A 136 15.01 -2.28 3.60
N THR A 137 14.22 -1.33 4.09
CA THR A 137 13.99 -1.13 5.52
C THR A 137 12.50 -0.96 5.79
N GLY A 138 12.10 -1.33 7.01
CA GLY A 138 10.80 -0.97 7.57
C GLY A 138 9.59 -1.20 6.68
N TYR A 139 9.09 -2.44 6.62
CA TYR A 139 7.81 -2.71 5.96
C TYR A 139 6.93 -3.50 6.92
N ALA A 140 5.75 -2.95 7.26
CA ALA A 140 4.86 -3.55 8.27
C ALA A 140 4.44 -4.97 7.92
N SER A 141 4.29 -5.28 6.63
CA SER A 141 3.90 -6.61 6.15
C SER A 141 5.08 -7.57 5.99
N GLY A 142 6.31 -7.11 6.18
CA GLY A 142 7.52 -7.92 6.06
C GLY A 142 8.37 -7.54 4.84
N LEU A 143 9.69 -7.64 5.01
CA LEU A 143 10.63 -7.26 3.96
C LEU A 143 10.58 -8.19 2.74
N ASP A 144 10.20 -9.45 2.94
CA ASP A 144 10.00 -10.41 1.85
C ASP A 144 8.87 -9.97 0.91
N ILE A 145 7.78 -9.44 1.44
CA ILE A 145 6.68 -8.89 0.64
C ILE A 145 7.13 -7.64 -0.10
N LYS A 146 7.83 -6.75 0.59
CA LYS A 146 8.38 -5.54 -0.03
C LYS A 146 9.30 -5.87 -1.21
N GLU A 147 10.22 -6.81 -1.00
CA GLU A 147 11.12 -7.27 -2.05
C GLU A 147 10.37 -7.87 -3.24
N PHE A 148 9.35 -8.68 -2.97
CA PHE A 148 8.52 -9.27 -4.02
C PHE A 148 7.87 -8.19 -4.88
N LEU A 149 7.25 -7.18 -4.25
CA LEU A 149 6.57 -6.11 -4.96
C LEU A 149 7.54 -5.28 -5.81
N LEU A 150 8.71 -4.95 -5.27
CA LEU A 150 9.72 -4.19 -6.00
C LEU A 150 10.24 -4.97 -7.22
N LYS A 151 10.50 -6.26 -7.06
CA LYS A 151 10.93 -7.11 -8.16
C LYS A 151 9.84 -7.29 -9.21
N LEU A 152 8.59 -7.43 -8.79
CA LEU A 152 7.46 -7.52 -9.71
C LEU A 152 7.40 -6.28 -10.61
N GLU A 153 7.53 -5.10 -10.01
CA GLU A 153 7.48 -3.85 -10.77
C GLU A 153 8.69 -3.69 -11.67
N GLU A 154 9.89 -4.02 -11.19
CA GLU A 154 11.10 -3.96 -12.01
C GLU A 154 11.02 -4.88 -13.21
N ASN A 155 10.52 -6.11 -13.02
CA ASN A 155 10.46 -7.11 -14.10
C ASN A 155 9.37 -6.81 -15.14
N ASN A 156 8.39 -5.98 -14.80
CA ASN A 156 7.26 -5.68 -15.69
C ASN A 156 7.25 -4.24 -16.19
N LEU A 157 8.36 -3.53 -16.07
CA LEU A 157 8.49 -2.18 -16.62
C LEU A 157 8.31 -2.20 -18.14
N ARG A 158 7.55 -1.23 -18.63
CA ARG A 158 7.23 -1.07 -20.06
C ARG A 158 7.90 0.14 -20.68
#